data_4337fdd19095e68ebe6147c97cd4ef05
#
_entry.id   4337fdd19095e68ebe6147c97cd4ef05
#
_cell.length_a   1.000
_cell.length_b   1.000
_cell.length_c   1.000
_cell.angle_alpha   90.00
_cell.angle_beta   90.00
_cell.angle_gamma   90.00
#
_symmetry.space_group_name_H-M   'P 1'
#
loop_
_entity.id
_entity.type
_entity.pdbx_description
1 polymer ?
#
loop_
_entity_poly.entity_id
_entity_poly.type
_entity_poly.pdbx_seq_one_letter_code
_entity_poly.pdbx_strand_id
1 'polypeptide(L)'
;MTTLILLLQTINILLFGHSYGVDSSEYLPSIAVNAGVTNVRVARFIKGNCSLEEHYNYFLADSTGKYSECAPGKTKFRKIKKTVREAVGETRWDYVIFQNSLENEGRYETAQPYLNNLVKFVMDTQKEKFGNEPVLCWNMFWPISKLLEDGSNKTAKYRLSFYDNSSDKMWEAYVKATKELVKDTGIKVVIPTGTAVMNARRSSLNGPDAKELTRDGYHMSYGAGRYLAACTFYQKILTPVTGKSVLGNSFRTSKKPLPVTDDKTATILQRCAVQAVKTPYKVHKVKEN
;
A
#
# COMPACT_ATOMS: atom_id res chain seq x y z
N MET A 1 -34.03 -29.59 -0.75
CA MET A 1 -33.29 -28.42 -1.24
C MET A 1 -31.94 -28.37 -0.53
N THR A 2 -30.86 -28.85 -1.17
CA THR A 2 -29.51 -28.85 -0.61
C THR A 2 -28.94 -27.46 -0.86
N THR A 3 -28.86 -26.61 0.17
CA THR A 3 -28.22 -25.29 0.08
C THR A 3 -26.73 -25.53 -0.16
N LEU A 4 -26.29 -25.33 -1.39
CA LEU A 4 -24.87 -25.35 -1.74
C LEU A 4 -24.23 -24.14 -1.05
N ILE A 5 -23.60 -24.33 0.10
CA ILE A 5 -22.76 -23.33 0.74
C ILE A 5 -21.50 -23.24 -0.13
N LEU A 6 -21.50 -22.32 -1.11
CA LEU A 6 -20.26 -21.91 -1.75
C LEU A 6 -19.38 -21.32 -0.63
N LEU A 7 -18.42 -22.10 -0.14
CA LEU A 7 -17.33 -21.60 0.67
C LEU A 7 -16.58 -20.58 -0.21
N LEU A 8 -16.82 -19.30 0.02
CA LEU A 8 -16.09 -18.24 -0.66
C LEU A 8 -14.61 -18.44 -0.38
N GLN A 9 -13.83 -18.73 -1.41
CA GLN A 9 -12.40 -18.92 -1.32
C GLN A 9 -11.77 -17.67 -0.67
N THR A 10 -10.83 -17.87 0.27
CA THR A 10 -10.12 -16.77 0.92
C THR A 10 -9.25 -16.05 -0.10
N ILE A 11 -9.35 -14.73 -0.13
CA ILE A 11 -8.46 -13.84 -0.90
C ILE A 11 -7.23 -13.56 -0.03
N ASN A 12 -6.08 -14.10 -0.42
CA ASN A 12 -4.83 -14.00 0.33
C ASN A 12 -3.93 -12.92 -0.28
N ILE A 13 -3.56 -11.92 0.52
CA ILE A 13 -2.74 -10.77 0.14
C ILE A 13 -1.47 -10.75 0.98
N LEU A 14 -0.29 -10.78 0.35
CA LEU A 14 1.02 -10.62 1.00
C LEU A 14 1.66 -9.31 0.57
N LEU A 15 2.18 -8.53 1.52
CA LEU A 15 2.88 -7.28 1.26
C LEU A 15 4.31 -7.34 1.81
N PHE A 16 5.29 -7.11 0.94
CA PHE A 16 6.68 -6.83 1.28
C PHE A 16 6.90 -5.33 1.31
N GLY A 17 7.38 -4.78 2.47
CA GLY A 17 7.55 -3.34 2.55
C GLY A 17 8.08 -2.84 3.88
N HIS A 18 7.75 -1.60 4.15
CA HIS A 18 8.15 -0.87 5.36
C HIS A 18 6.95 -0.15 6.00
N SER A 19 7.20 0.87 6.82
CA SER A 19 6.15 1.61 7.55
C SER A 19 5.04 2.17 6.64
N TYR A 20 5.34 2.54 5.38
CA TYR A 20 4.31 2.98 4.43
C TYR A 20 3.38 1.85 4.01
N GLY A 21 3.88 0.62 3.88
CA GLY A 21 3.05 -0.55 3.66
C GLY A 21 2.13 -0.84 4.86
N VAL A 22 2.61 -0.58 6.09
CA VAL A 22 1.75 -0.62 7.28
C VAL A 22 0.67 0.45 7.19
N ASP A 23 1.04 1.70 6.92
CA ASP A 23 0.07 2.80 6.80
C ASP A 23 -0.96 2.55 5.69
N SER A 24 -0.54 1.93 4.57
CA SER A 24 -1.44 1.65 3.43
C SER A 24 -2.44 0.52 3.69
N SER A 25 -2.06 -0.48 4.47
CA SER A 25 -2.87 -1.70 4.65
C SER A 25 -3.58 -1.80 6.00
N GLU A 26 -3.34 -0.86 6.93
CA GLU A 26 -3.84 -0.97 8.31
C GLU A 26 -5.36 -1.11 8.41
N TYR A 27 -6.11 -0.35 7.64
CA TYR A 27 -7.58 -0.39 7.65
C TYR A 27 -8.19 -1.22 6.53
N LEU A 28 -7.38 -1.85 5.66
CA LEU A 28 -7.91 -2.69 4.58
C LEU A 28 -8.85 -3.80 5.08
N PRO A 29 -8.49 -4.57 6.15
CA PRO A 29 -9.39 -5.58 6.69
C PRO A 29 -10.69 -4.97 7.24
N SER A 30 -10.61 -3.81 7.91
CA SER A 30 -11.78 -3.14 8.49
C SER A 30 -12.75 -2.65 7.41
N ILE A 31 -12.22 -2.06 6.34
CA ILE A 31 -13.01 -1.61 5.17
C ILE A 31 -13.64 -2.82 4.48
N ALA A 32 -12.90 -3.93 4.32
CA ALA A 32 -13.40 -5.15 3.71
C ALA A 32 -14.56 -5.76 4.53
N VAL A 33 -14.37 -5.95 5.82
CA VAL A 33 -15.41 -6.47 6.72
C VAL A 33 -16.66 -5.58 6.71
N ASN A 34 -16.49 -4.27 6.74
CA ASN A 34 -17.59 -3.31 6.68
C ASN A 34 -18.36 -3.37 5.33
N ALA A 35 -17.67 -3.69 4.23
CA ALA A 35 -18.30 -3.95 2.94
C ALA A 35 -18.94 -5.35 2.84
N GLY A 36 -18.92 -6.15 3.91
CA GLY A 36 -19.40 -7.54 3.89
C GLY A 36 -18.47 -8.49 3.12
N VAL A 37 -17.19 -8.15 2.98
CA VAL A 37 -16.14 -8.97 2.36
C VAL A 37 -15.28 -9.55 3.48
N THR A 38 -15.71 -10.68 4.04
CA THR A 38 -15.12 -11.26 5.26
C THR A 38 -14.07 -12.34 4.99
N ASN A 39 -13.89 -12.76 3.74
CA ASN A 39 -12.97 -13.82 3.33
C ASN A 39 -11.60 -13.27 2.86
N VAL A 40 -11.14 -12.14 3.38
CA VAL A 40 -9.84 -11.54 3.04
C VAL A 40 -8.84 -11.79 4.15
N ARG A 41 -7.68 -12.34 3.81
CA ARG A 41 -6.48 -12.41 4.66
C ARG A 41 -5.46 -11.39 4.15
N VAL A 42 -4.91 -10.58 5.04
CA VAL A 42 -3.84 -9.62 4.73
C VAL A 42 -2.62 -9.95 5.57
N ALA A 43 -1.49 -10.19 4.93
CA ALA A 43 -0.22 -10.45 5.58
C ALA A 43 0.84 -9.43 5.14
N ARG A 44 1.76 -9.12 6.04
CA ARG A 44 2.82 -8.11 5.83
C ARG A 44 4.15 -8.63 6.35
N PHE A 45 5.19 -8.60 5.51
CA PHE A 45 6.58 -8.78 5.92
C PHE A 45 7.24 -7.39 5.92
N ILE A 46 7.55 -6.87 7.11
CA ILE A 46 7.88 -5.45 7.30
C ILE A 46 9.20 -5.25 8.04
N LYS A 47 10.04 -4.36 7.50
CA LYS A 47 11.17 -3.75 8.21
C LYS A 47 11.10 -2.23 8.04
N GLY A 48 11.56 -1.46 9.02
CA GLY A 48 11.57 0.01 8.92
C GLY A 48 12.42 0.50 7.77
N ASN A 49 11.86 1.29 6.88
CA ASN A 49 12.47 1.84 5.65
C ASN A 49 13.21 0.82 4.78
N CYS A 50 12.73 -0.42 4.75
CA CYS A 50 13.37 -1.54 4.05
C CYS A 50 13.38 -1.32 2.54
N SER A 51 14.57 -1.42 1.93
CA SER A 51 14.73 -1.46 0.48
C SER A 51 14.44 -2.86 -0.07
N LEU A 52 14.31 -2.97 -1.39
CA LEU A 52 14.19 -4.27 -2.08
C LEU A 52 15.46 -5.11 -1.90
N GLU A 53 16.63 -4.48 -1.91
CA GLU A 53 17.91 -5.13 -1.60
C GLU A 53 17.89 -5.77 -0.20
N GLU A 54 17.43 -5.02 0.81
CA GLU A 54 17.33 -5.56 2.17
C GLU A 54 16.32 -6.71 2.27
N HIS A 55 15.17 -6.64 1.59
CA HIS A 55 14.24 -7.76 1.53
C HIS A 55 14.86 -8.98 0.85
N TYR A 56 15.63 -8.78 -0.21
CA TYR A 56 16.36 -9.86 -0.89
C TYR A 56 17.44 -10.48 0.02
N ASN A 57 18.18 -9.65 0.77
CA ASN A 57 19.18 -10.12 1.74
C ASN A 57 18.52 -10.92 2.89
N TYR A 58 17.33 -10.53 3.36
CA TYR A 58 16.54 -11.36 4.30
C TYR A 58 16.19 -12.72 3.71
N PHE A 59 15.83 -12.76 2.43
CA PHE A 59 15.57 -14.01 1.72
C PHE A 59 16.83 -14.89 1.60
N LEU A 60 17.97 -14.32 1.21
CA LEU A 60 19.23 -15.06 1.05
C LEU A 60 19.73 -15.65 2.39
N ALA A 61 19.70 -14.85 3.43
CA ALA A 61 20.15 -15.25 4.77
C ALA A 61 19.15 -16.12 5.53
N ASP A 62 17.98 -16.38 4.96
CA ASP A 62 16.83 -17.02 5.63
C ASP A 62 16.53 -16.44 7.02
N SER A 63 16.73 -15.14 7.17
CA SER A 63 16.59 -14.45 8.44
C SER A 63 15.13 -14.18 8.77
N THR A 64 14.78 -14.29 10.06
CA THR A 64 13.44 -13.93 10.53
C THR A 64 13.22 -12.44 10.54
N GLY A 65 12.09 -11.99 10.01
CA GLY A 65 11.64 -10.60 9.99
C GLY A 65 10.35 -10.38 10.76
N LYS A 66 9.92 -9.11 10.82
CA LYS A 66 8.63 -8.75 11.40
C LYS A 66 7.53 -9.11 10.42
N TYR A 67 6.80 -10.17 10.73
CA TYR A 67 5.62 -10.58 10.01
C TYR A 67 4.37 -10.23 10.82
N SER A 68 3.31 -9.81 10.16
CA SER A 68 2.02 -9.62 10.79
C SER A 68 0.90 -10.01 9.84
N GLU A 69 -0.16 -10.59 10.38
CA GLU A 69 -1.31 -11.02 9.59
C GLU A 69 -2.62 -10.62 10.23
N CYS A 70 -3.62 -10.35 9.40
CA CYS A 70 -5.01 -10.23 9.77
C CYS A 70 -5.78 -11.35 9.10
N ALA A 71 -6.34 -12.25 9.90
CA ALA A 71 -7.10 -13.42 9.43
C ALA A 71 -8.45 -12.99 8.83
N PRO A 72 -9.07 -13.84 7.98
CA PRO A 72 -10.38 -13.59 7.41
C PRO A 72 -11.43 -13.24 8.49
N GLY A 73 -12.24 -12.22 8.24
CA GLY A 73 -13.26 -11.72 9.16
C GLY A 73 -12.74 -10.96 10.37
N LYS A 74 -11.44 -10.82 10.53
CA LYS A 74 -10.81 -10.01 11.59
C LYS A 74 -10.41 -8.63 11.09
N THR A 75 -10.13 -7.72 12.03
CA THR A 75 -9.74 -6.33 11.74
C THR A 75 -8.43 -5.93 12.43
N LYS A 76 -7.84 -6.84 13.21
CA LYS A 76 -6.60 -6.58 13.96
C LYS A 76 -5.49 -7.51 13.48
N PHE A 77 -4.31 -6.94 13.28
CA PHE A 77 -3.12 -7.68 12.92
C PHE A 77 -2.48 -8.36 14.13
N ARG A 78 -2.15 -9.65 13.98
CA ARG A 78 -1.32 -10.41 14.91
C ARG A 78 0.14 -10.34 14.43
N LYS A 79 1.07 -10.03 15.33
CA LYS A 79 2.51 -9.98 15.04
C LYS A 79 3.13 -11.37 15.27
N ILE A 80 3.96 -11.78 14.31
CA ILE A 80 4.67 -13.06 14.34
C ILE A 80 6.08 -12.79 13.76
N LYS A 81 7.01 -13.72 13.98
CA LYS A 81 8.29 -13.74 13.26
C LYS A 81 8.24 -14.85 12.21
N LYS A 82 8.67 -14.55 11.00
CA LYS A 82 8.82 -15.51 9.91
C LYS A 82 10.03 -15.16 9.06
N THR A 83 10.59 -16.14 8.37
CA THR A 83 11.51 -15.88 7.27
C THR A 83 10.71 -15.48 6.01
N VAL A 84 11.40 -14.94 5.01
CA VAL A 84 10.76 -14.62 3.71
C VAL A 84 10.25 -15.90 3.06
N ARG A 85 11.01 -17.01 3.18
CA ARG A 85 10.65 -18.33 2.63
C ARG A 85 9.38 -18.89 3.28
N GLU A 86 9.29 -18.80 4.60
CA GLU A 86 8.08 -19.20 5.34
C GLU A 86 6.88 -18.34 4.92
N ALA A 87 7.04 -17.02 4.86
CA ALA A 87 5.95 -16.11 4.49
C ALA A 87 5.41 -16.39 3.09
N VAL A 88 6.29 -16.64 2.10
CA VAL A 88 5.87 -16.93 0.72
C VAL A 88 5.29 -18.33 0.59
N GLY A 89 5.88 -19.31 1.30
CA GLY A 89 5.55 -20.73 1.16
C GLY A 89 4.42 -21.23 2.05
N GLU A 90 3.74 -20.40 2.85
CA GLU A 90 2.76 -20.87 3.84
C GLU A 90 1.35 -21.12 3.30
N THR A 91 0.99 -20.45 2.22
CA THR A 91 -0.35 -20.55 1.62
C THR A 91 -0.32 -20.12 0.16
N ARG A 92 -1.37 -20.45 -0.59
CA ARG A 92 -1.62 -19.88 -1.92
C ARG A 92 -1.92 -18.39 -1.76
N TRP A 93 -1.07 -17.54 -2.33
CA TRP A 93 -1.29 -16.10 -2.38
C TRP A 93 -2.00 -15.72 -3.68
N ASP A 94 -3.03 -14.86 -3.60
CA ASP A 94 -3.70 -14.31 -4.77
C ASP A 94 -3.01 -13.04 -5.24
N TYR A 95 -2.50 -12.24 -4.29
CA TYR A 95 -1.77 -11.01 -4.56
C TYR A 95 -0.49 -10.94 -3.75
N VAL A 96 0.61 -10.57 -4.41
CA VAL A 96 1.87 -10.24 -3.74
C VAL A 96 2.29 -8.83 -4.12
N ILE A 97 2.48 -7.97 -3.13
CA ILE A 97 2.67 -6.53 -3.28
C ILE A 97 4.09 -6.18 -2.85
N PHE A 98 4.79 -5.42 -3.69
CA PHE A 98 6.12 -4.90 -3.42
C PHE A 98 6.11 -3.37 -3.35
N GLN A 99 7.10 -2.80 -2.68
CA GLN A 99 7.45 -1.38 -2.65
C GLN A 99 8.94 -1.24 -2.31
N ASN A 100 9.56 -0.12 -2.65
CA ASN A 100 10.95 0.16 -2.26
C ASN A 100 11.01 1.05 -1.01
N SER A 101 12.22 1.37 -0.50
CA SER A 101 12.39 2.39 0.55
C SER A 101 12.09 3.80 0.02
N LEU A 102 11.87 4.77 0.93
CA LEU A 102 11.43 6.12 0.55
C LEU A 102 12.41 6.83 -0.40
N GLU A 103 13.71 6.76 -0.09
CA GLU A 103 14.75 7.36 -0.91
C GLU A 103 14.97 6.64 -2.25
N ASN A 104 14.54 5.39 -2.36
CA ASN A 104 14.79 4.52 -3.51
C ASN A 104 13.58 4.33 -4.43
N GLU A 105 12.37 4.67 -4.00
CA GLU A 105 11.13 4.42 -4.77
C GLU A 105 11.13 5.06 -6.15
N GLY A 106 11.71 6.26 -6.28
CA GLY A 106 11.85 6.97 -7.56
C GLY A 106 13.13 6.68 -8.32
N ARG A 107 13.93 5.73 -7.86
CA ARG A 107 15.24 5.40 -8.40
C ARG A 107 15.24 3.96 -8.91
N TYR A 108 14.81 3.79 -10.16
CA TYR A 108 14.63 2.49 -10.81
C TYR A 108 15.85 1.56 -10.65
N GLU A 109 17.06 2.11 -10.80
CA GLU A 109 18.32 1.37 -10.71
C GLU A 109 18.53 0.69 -9.34
N THR A 110 17.92 1.23 -8.26
CA THR A 110 18.02 0.65 -6.92
C THR A 110 17.07 -0.52 -6.67
N ALA A 111 16.12 -0.72 -7.57
CA ALA A 111 15.19 -1.85 -7.51
C ALA A 111 15.78 -3.12 -8.13
N GLN A 112 16.73 -2.98 -9.05
CA GLN A 112 17.31 -4.09 -9.78
C GLN A 112 18.72 -4.47 -9.28
N PRO A 113 19.07 -5.75 -9.29
CA PRO A 113 18.28 -6.92 -9.74
C PRO A 113 17.33 -7.50 -8.67
N TYR A 114 17.25 -6.87 -7.51
CA TYR A 114 16.61 -7.39 -6.29
C TYR A 114 15.12 -7.69 -6.49
N LEU A 115 14.39 -6.79 -7.17
CA LEU A 115 12.97 -7.00 -7.44
C LEU A 115 12.74 -8.20 -8.36
N ASN A 116 13.51 -8.32 -9.46
CA ASN A 116 13.37 -9.46 -10.36
C ASN A 116 13.67 -10.78 -9.64
N ASN A 117 14.68 -10.81 -8.77
CA ASN A 117 15.02 -12.00 -8.00
C ASN A 117 13.93 -12.37 -6.98
N LEU A 118 13.34 -11.37 -6.29
CA LEU A 118 12.22 -11.60 -5.37
C LEU A 118 10.96 -12.06 -6.11
N VAL A 119 10.65 -11.43 -7.25
CA VAL A 119 9.54 -11.83 -8.13
C VAL A 119 9.71 -13.28 -8.57
N LYS A 120 10.89 -13.63 -9.10
CA LYS A 120 11.18 -15.01 -9.51
C LYS A 120 10.99 -15.99 -8.37
N PHE A 121 11.55 -15.70 -7.19
CA PHE A 121 11.41 -16.55 -6.01
C PHE A 121 9.95 -16.74 -5.61
N VAL A 122 9.15 -15.67 -5.59
CA VAL A 122 7.71 -15.74 -5.26
C VAL A 122 6.97 -16.61 -6.28
N MET A 123 7.19 -16.36 -7.58
CA MET A 123 6.51 -17.10 -8.64
C MET A 123 6.88 -18.58 -8.63
N ASP A 124 8.16 -18.91 -8.51
CA ASP A 124 8.64 -20.30 -8.48
C ASP A 124 8.05 -21.05 -7.27
N THR A 125 8.12 -20.44 -6.07
CA THR A 125 7.59 -21.05 -4.83
C THR A 125 6.08 -21.26 -4.91
N GLN A 126 5.34 -20.28 -5.42
CA GLN A 126 3.87 -20.38 -5.51
C GLN A 126 3.45 -21.40 -6.56
N LYS A 127 4.17 -21.50 -7.65
CA LYS A 127 3.94 -22.51 -8.70
C LYS A 127 4.25 -23.91 -8.20
N GLU A 128 5.41 -24.10 -7.58
CA GLU A 128 5.86 -25.41 -7.09
C GLU A 128 4.94 -25.95 -5.98
N LYS A 129 4.64 -25.11 -4.97
CA LYS A 129 3.87 -25.56 -3.79
C LYS A 129 2.36 -25.60 -3.99
N PHE A 130 1.81 -24.70 -4.79
CA PHE A 130 0.37 -24.49 -4.88
C PHE A 130 -0.19 -24.51 -6.29
N GLY A 131 0.63 -24.74 -7.32
CA GLY A 131 0.21 -24.67 -8.72
C GLY A 131 -0.36 -23.27 -9.10
N ASN A 132 0.10 -22.21 -8.43
CA ASN A 132 -0.47 -20.86 -8.48
C ASN A 132 0.50 -19.83 -9.02
N GLU A 133 -0.03 -18.86 -9.73
CA GLU A 133 0.69 -17.66 -10.16
C GLU A 133 -0.01 -16.43 -9.58
N PRO A 134 0.51 -15.85 -8.47
CA PRO A 134 -0.13 -14.71 -7.84
C PRO A 134 -0.06 -13.47 -8.75
N VAL A 135 -1.05 -12.58 -8.62
CA VAL A 135 -0.99 -11.26 -9.23
C VAL A 135 0.06 -10.42 -8.52
N LEU A 136 1.12 -10.05 -9.24
CA LEU A 136 2.18 -9.19 -8.71
C LEU A 136 1.74 -7.73 -8.78
N CYS A 137 1.91 -7.02 -7.65
CA CYS A 137 1.50 -5.64 -7.50
C CYS A 137 2.65 -4.75 -7.04
N TRP A 138 2.62 -3.49 -7.46
CA TRP A 138 3.48 -2.43 -6.97
C TRP A 138 2.67 -1.40 -6.19
N ASN A 139 3.06 -1.10 -4.96
CA ASN A 139 2.45 -0.01 -4.19
C ASN A 139 3.21 1.28 -4.44
N MET A 140 2.82 2.06 -5.43
CA MET A 140 3.34 3.41 -5.68
C MET A 140 2.82 4.34 -4.59
N PHE A 141 3.65 4.59 -3.58
CA PHE A 141 3.27 5.40 -2.42
C PHE A 141 3.53 6.91 -2.63
N TRP A 142 3.30 7.71 -1.61
CA TRP A 142 3.30 9.18 -1.64
C TRP A 142 4.68 9.77 -1.32
N PRO A 143 4.99 10.97 -1.86
CA PRO A 143 6.22 11.67 -1.54
C PRO A 143 6.16 12.30 -0.14
N ILE A 144 7.33 12.65 0.38
CA ILE A 144 7.47 13.46 1.60
C ILE A 144 6.70 14.76 1.44
N SER A 145 6.16 15.28 2.54
CA SER A 145 5.41 16.56 2.54
C SER A 145 6.31 17.73 2.16
N LYS A 146 5.76 18.67 1.39
CA LYS A 146 6.41 19.96 1.09
C LYS A 146 6.80 20.76 2.34
N LEU A 147 6.12 20.55 3.45
CA LEU A 147 6.42 21.19 4.72
C LEU A 147 7.81 20.83 5.28
N LEU A 148 8.48 19.83 4.72
CA LEU A 148 9.82 19.39 5.13
C LEU A 148 10.91 19.76 4.10
N GLU A 149 10.56 20.51 3.06
CA GLU A 149 11.54 21.01 2.07
C GLU A 149 12.48 22.08 2.67
N ASP A 150 12.10 22.69 3.79
CA ASP A 150 12.91 23.64 4.56
C ASP A 150 14.15 23.05 5.21
N GLY A 151 14.27 21.72 5.17
CA GLY A 151 15.40 20.98 5.77
C GLY A 151 15.39 20.89 7.29
N SER A 152 14.31 21.30 7.97
CA SER A 152 14.13 21.23 9.43
C SER A 152 14.21 19.80 9.97
N ASN A 153 13.80 18.81 9.17
CA ASN A 153 13.88 17.39 9.49
C ASN A 153 15.07 16.73 8.78
N LYS A 154 16.09 16.30 9.53
CA LYS A 154 17.32 15.70 8.97
C LYS A 154 17.05 14.45 8.11
N THR A 155 16.10 13.61 8.50
CA THR A 155 15.74 12.39 7.77
C THR A 155 15.03 12.72 6.44
N ALA A 156 14.10 13.67 6.46
CA ALA A 156 13.44 14.14 5.24
C ALA A 156 14.43 14.85 4.31
N LYS A 157 15.31 15.70 4.84
CA LYS A 157 16.38 16.37 4.08
C LYS A 157 17.27 15.37 3.35
N TYR A 158 17.75 14.34 4.03
CA TYR A 158 18.54 13.27 3.41
C TYR A 158 17.80 12.59 2.26
N ARG A 159 16.53 12.23 2.47
CA ARG A 159 15.73 11.53 1.44
C ARG A 159 15.37 12.43 0.26
N LEU A 160 15.03 13.69 0.51
CA LEU A 160 14.73 14.67 -0.52
C LEU A 160 15.97 15.06 -1.33
N SER A 161 17.20 14.93 -0.78
CA SER A 161 18.42 15.27 -1.51
C SER A 161 18.61 14.45 -2.80
N PHE A 162 18.02 13.26 -2.90
CA PHE A 162 17.99 12.45 -4.13
C PHE A 162 17.03 13.00 -5.19
N TYR A 163 16.24 14.01 -4.85
CA TYR A 163 15.17 14.58 -5.67
C TYR A 163 15.24 16.11 -5.67
N ASP A 164 16.46 16.67 -5.71
CA ASP A 164 16.73 18.11 -5.69
C ASP A 164 16.03 18.86 -4.54
N ASN A 165 15.89 18.20 -3.38
CA ASN A 165 15.19 18.70 -2.20
C ASN A 165 13.72 19.11 -2.46
N SER A 166 13.05 18.48 -3.41
CA SER A 166 11.68 18.81 -3.81
C SER A 166 10.75 17.60 -3.73
N SER A 167 9.64 17.76 -3.02
CA SER A 167 8.54 16.80 -2.96
C SER A 167 7.89 16.56 -4.33
N ASP A 168 7.77 17.60 -5.15
CA ASP A 168 7.21 17.48 -6.49
C ASP A 168 8.13 16.64 -7.40
N LYS A 169 9.44 16.91 -7.40
CA LYS A 169 10.41 16.10 -8.14
C LYS A 169 10.49 14.65 -7.63
N MET A 170 10.37 14.46 -6.33
CA MET A 170 10.26 13.14 -5.73
C MET A 170 9.03 12.39 -6.27
N TRP A 171 7.88 13.05 -6.36
CA TRP A 171 6.66 12.48 -6.93
C TRP A 171 6.81 12.14 -8.42
N GLU A 172 7.36 13.04 -9.22
CA GLU A 172 7.62 12.82 -10.64
C GLU A 172 8.53 11.60 -10.86
N ALA A 173 9.59 11.49 -10.05
CA ALA A 173 10.51 10.35 -10.08
C ALA A 173 9.80 9.04 -9.70
N TYR A 174 8.93 9.02 -8.69
CA TYR A 174 8.14 7.85 -8.29
C TYR A 174 7.25 7.36 -9.45
N VAL A 175 6.56 8.29 -10.11
CA VAL A 175 5.73 7.95 -11.27
C VAL A 175 6.56 7.40 -12.42
N LYS A 176 7.73 8.00 -12.71
CA LYS A 176 8.64 7.56 -13.77
C LYS A 176 9.17 6.15 -13.48
N ALA A 177 9.76 5.94 -12.30
CA ALA A 177 10.31 4.65 -11.89
C ALA A 177 9.24 3.54 -11.88
N THR A 178 8.03 3.84 -11.39
CA THR A 178 6.92 2.87 -11.41
C THR A 178 6.57 2.42 -12.84
N LYS A 179 6.55 3.35 -13.82
CA LYS A 179 6.28 3.00 -15.22
C LYS A 179 7.38 2.13 -15.83
N GLU A 180 8.63 2.35 -15.45
CA GLU A 180 9.77 1.52 -15.86
C GLU A 180 9.68 0.12 -15.23
N LEU A 181 9.45 0.03 -13.92
CA LEU A 181 9.28 -1.23 -13.19
C LEU A 181 8.18 -2.12 -13.80
N VAL A 182 7.03 -1.55 -14.14
CA VAL A 182 5.91 -2.30 -14.73
C VAL A 182 6.27 -2.92 -16.08
N LYS A 183 7.17 -2.30 -16.85
CA LYS A 183 7.62 -2.86 -18.12
C LYS A 183 8.56 -4.06 -17.95
N ASP A 184 9.44 -4.00 -16.94
CA ASP A 184 10.61 -4.87 -16.88
C ASP A 184 10.46 -6.03 -15.89
N THR A 185 9.43 -6.05 -15.04
CA THR A 185 9.33 -6.99 -13.91
C THR A 185 8.15 -7.94 -13.95
N GLY A 186 7.31 -7.90 -14.96
CA GLY A 186 6.06 -8.68 -14.99
C GLY A 186 5.00 -8.24 -13.98
N ILE A 187 5.25 -7.19 -13.19
CA ILE A 187 4.25 -6.55 -12.32
C ILE A 187 3.19 -5.89 -13.20
N LYS A 188 1.92 -6.31 -13.08
CA LYS A 188 0.82 -5.82 -13.91
C LYS A 188 -0.11 -4.86 -13.19
N VAL A 189 -0.05 -4.80 -11.88
CA VAL A 189 -0.98 -4.04 -11.05
C VAL A 189 -0.24 -2.99 -10.24
N VAL A 190 -0.55 -1.71 -10.49
CA VAL A 190 -0.09 -0.59 -9.66
C VAL A 190 -1.20 -0.19 -8.71
N ILE A 191 -0.90 -0.14 -7.42
CA ILE A 191 -1.78 0.40 -6.37
C ILE A 191 -1.37 1.87 -6.17
N PRO A 192 -2.14 2.83 -6.66
CA PRO A 192 -1.71 4.23 -6.73
C PRO A 192 -2.00 5.01 -5.44
N THR A 193 -1.49 4.53 -4.30
CA THR A 193 -1.72 5.21 -3.01
C THR A 193 -1.14 6.62 -2.99
N GLY A 194 0.00 6.83 -3.65
CA GLY A 194 0.58 8.16 -3.80
C GLY A 194 -0.31 9.10 -4.59
N THR A 195 -0.87 8.66 -5.72
CA THR A 195 -1.82 9.48 -6.50
C THR A 195 -3.05 9.83 -5.67
N ALA A 196 -3.59 8.89 -4.87
CA ALA A 196 -4.72 9.17 -4.00
C ALA A 196 -4.38 10.23 -2.94
N VAL A 197 -3.19 10.15 -2.34
CA VAL A 197 -2.69 11.14 -1.37
C VAL A 197 -2.51 12.50 -2.06
N MET A 198 -1.91 12.54 -3.25
CA MET A 198 -1.75 13.79 -4.00
C MET A 198 -3.08 14.40 -4.44
N ASN A 199 -4.11 13.58 -4.75
CA ASN A 199 -5.47 14.06 -4.97
C ASN A 199 -6.05 14.71 -3.70
N ALA A 200 -5.91 14.05 -2.55
CA ALA A 200 -6.44 14.53 -1.28
C ALA A 200 -5.69 15.80 -0.77
N ARG A 201 -4.39 15.93 -1.06
CA ARG A 201 -3.63 17.17 -0.81
C ARG A 201 -4.17 18.39 -1.61
N ARG A 202 -4.96 18.14 -2.66
CA ARG A 202 -5.66 19.20 -3.44
C ARG A 202 -7.11 19.42 -3.02
N SER A 203 -7.59 18.73 -2.00
CA SER A 203 -8.95 18.87 -1.47
C SER A 203 -8.99 19.80 -0.27
N SER A 204 -10.21 20.15 0.17
CA SER A 204 -10.44 20.94 1.38
C SER A 204 -9.96 20.25 2.66
N LEU A 205 -9.63 18.96 2.62
CA LEU A 205 -9.10 18.22 3.76
C LEU A 205 -7.63 18.57 4.06
N ASN A 206 -6.92 19.22 3.14
CA ASN A 206 -5.55 19.66 3.33
C ASN A 206 -5.50 21.10 3.87
N GLY A 207 -6.16 21.34 5.00
CA GLY A 207 -6.09 22.62 5.73
C GLY A 207 -4.75 22.79 6.48
N PRO A 208 -4.54 23.95 7.13
CA PRO A 208 -3.27 24.30 7.82
C PRO A 208 -2.78 23.26 8.80
N ASP A 209 -3.68 22.61 9.52
CA ASP A 209 -3.36 21.61 10.55
C ASP A 209 -3.22 20.18 10.00
N ALA A 210 -3.55 19.97 8.73
CA ALA A 210 -3.57 18.64 8.13
C ALA A 210 -2.18 18.07 7.80
N LYS A 211 -1.13 18.90 7.82
CA LYS A 211 0.26 18.49 7.51
C LYS A 211 0.35 17.60 6.29
N GLU A 212 -0.40 17.95 5.23
CA GLU A 212 -0.53 17.15 4.01
C GLU A 212 -0.94 15.69 4.28
N LEU A 213 -1.86 15.46 5.24
CA LEU A 213 -2.40 14.16 5.67
C LEU A 213 -1.38 13.25 6.38
N THR A 214 -0.26 13.80 6.80
CA THR A 214 0.78 13.07 7.52
C THR A 214 0.75 13.37 9.02
N ARG A 215 1.43 12.52 9.83
CA ARG A 215 1.64 12.79 11.26
C ARG A 215 2.99 13.45 11.56
N ASP A 216 3.96 13.29 10.67
CA ASP A 216 5.35 13.72 10.85
C ASP A 216 6.00 14.25 9.56
N GLY A 217 5.19 14.54 8.53
CA GLY A 217 5.63 15.02 7.23
C GLY A 217 5.92 13.92 6.19
N TYR A 218 5.93 12.63 6.58
CA TYR A 218 6.13 11.52 5.65
C TYR A 218 5.27 10.28 5.97
N HIS A 219 5.03 9.90 7.21
CA HIS A 219 4.07 8.85 7.53
C HIS A 219 2.63 9.38 7.51
N MET A 220 1.70 8.58 7.01
CA MET A 220 0.28 8.95 7.01
C MET A 220 -0.27 9.19 8.42
N SER A 221 -1.17 10.16 8.55
CA SER A 221 -1.96 10.33 9.76
C SER A 221 -2.73 9.04 10.09
N TYR A 222 -2.90 8.76 11.38
CA TYR A 222 -3.59 7.53 11.78
C TYR A 222 -5.08 7.49 11.39
N GLY A 223 -5.71 8.65 11.25
CA GLY A 223 -7.07 8.77 10.72
C GLY A 223 -7.10 8.83 9.20
N ALA A 224 -7.22 10.03 8.64
CA ALA A 224 -7.50 10.28 7.22
C ALA A 224 -6.44 9.68 6.28
N GLY A 225 -5.15 9.79 6.61
CA GLY A 225 -4.09 9.27 5.74
C GLY A 225 -4.15 7.75 5.58
N ARG A 226 -4.22 6.99 6.68
CA ARG A 226 -4.35 5.53 6.65
C ARG A 226 -5.67 5.08 6.03
N TYR A 227 -6.75 5.81 6.31
CA TYR A 227 -8.05 5.53 5.72
C TYR A 227 -8.00 5.64 4.20
N LEU A 228 -7.48 6.74 3.66
CA LEU A 228 -7.33 6.97 2.23
C LEU A 228 -6.49 5.88 1.55
N ALA A 229 -5.33 5.56 2.11
CA ALA A 229 -4.44 4.56 1.55
C ALA A 229 -5.11 3.17 1.54
N ALA A 230 -5.81 2.79 2.61
CA ALA A 230 -6.56 1.53 2.66
C ALA A 230 -7.77 1.52 1.70
N CYS A 231 -8.46 2.65 1.51
CA CYS A 231 -9.50 2.79 0.47
C CYS A 231 -8.93 2.55 -0.93
N THR A 232 -7.70 3.02 -1.20
CA THR A 232 -7.04 2.82 -2.50
C THR A 232 -6.66 1.35 -2.71
N PHE A 233 -6.15 0.68 -1.69
CA PHE A 233 -5.90 -0.77 -1.71
C PHE A 233 -7.19 -1.54 -1.97
N TYR A 234 -8.25 -1.25 -1.21
CA TYR A 234 -9.55 -1.90 -1.41
C TYR A 234 -10.06 -1.71 -2.83
N GLN A 235 -10.10 -0.47 -3.31
CA GLN A 235 -10.61 -0.15 -4.64
C GLN A 235 -9.80 -0.82 -5.76
N LYS A 236 -8.48 -0.94 -5.61
CA LYS A 236 -7.62 -1.54 -6.64
C LYS A 236 -7.60 -3.07 -6.61
N ILE A 237 -7.60 -3.67 -5.42
CA ILE A 237 -7.41 -5.12 -5.23
C ILE A 237 -8.74 -5.84 -5.05
N LEU A 238 -9.63 -5.32 -4.21
CA LEU A 238 -10.83 -6.07 -3.82
C LEU A 238 -12.05 -5.73 -4.69
N THR A 239 -12.20 -4.50 -5.16
CA THR A 239 -13.34 -4.12 -6.02
C THR A 239 -13.43 -4.99 -7.29
N PRO A 240 -12.34 -5.29 -8.02
CA PRO A 240 -12.42 -6.12 -9.23
C PRO A 240 -12.93 -7.54 -8.98
N VAL A 241 -12.64 -8.11 -7.80
CA VAL A 241 -13.02 -9.51 -7.48
C VAL A 241 -14.32 -9.62 -6.69
N THR A 242 -14.79 -8.53 -6.07
CA THR A 242 -16.02 -8.52 -5.26
C THR A 242 -17.17 -7.76 -5.90
N GLY A 243 -16.90 -6.94 -6.92
CA GLY A 243 -17.87 -6.02 -7.53
C GLY A 243 -18.27 -4.85 -6.62
N LYS A 244 -17.75 -4.78 -5.37
CA LYS A 244 -18.13 -3.75 -4.38
C LYS A 244 -17.13 -2.61 -4.39
N SER A 245 -17.57 -1.40 -4.77
CA SER A 245 -16.76 -0.18 -4.69
C SER A 245 -16.51 0.22 -3.23
N VAL A 246 -15.40 0.95 -3.00
CA VAL A 246 -15.16 1.60 -1.71
C VAL A 246 -16.08 2.80 -1.48
N LEU A 247 -16.68 3.37 -2.53
CA LEU A 247 -17.65 4.47 -2.40
C LEU A 247 -18.86 4.02 -1.58
N GLY A 248 -19.23 4.83 -0.59
CA GLY A 248 -20.33 4.53 0.32
C GLY A 248 -19.97 3.54 1.43
N ASN A 249 -18.71 3.11 1.55
CA ASN A 249 -18.28 2.30 2.69
C ASN A 249 -18.43 3.09 3.99
N SER A 250 -19.12 2.52 4.97
CA SER A 250 -19.45 3.18 6.23
C SER A 250 -18.41 3.00 7.35
N PHE A 251 -17.27 2.35 7.10
CA PHE A 251 -16.18 2.28 8.07
C PHE A 251 -15.70 3.70 8.41
N ARG A 252 -15.52 3.95 9.70
CA ARG A 252 -15.02 5.22 10.25
C ARG A 252 -13.94 4.95 11.28
N THR A 253 -13.09 5.96 11.56
CA THR A 253 -12.02 5.86 12.55
C THR A 253 -11.87 7.15 13.35
N SER A 254 -11.82 7.02 14.66
CA SER A 254 -11.57 8.14 15.60
C SER A 254 -10.07 8.37 15.87
N LYS A 255 -9.18 7.62 15.21
CA LYS A 255 -7.73 7.70 15.45
C LYS A 255 -7.18 9.09 15.08
N LYS A 256 -6.46 9.72 15.99
CA LYS A 256 -5.77 11.00 15.80
C LYS A 256 -4.33 10.77 15.33
N PRO A 257 -3.72 11.71 14.58
CA PRO A 257 -4.34 12.92 14.05
C PRO A 257 -5.27 12.63 12.87
N LEU A 258 -6.14 13.60 12.56
CA LEU A 258 -7.10 13.62 11.46
C LEU A 258 -8.09 12.43 11.48
N PRO A 259 -8.98 12.36 12.45
CA PRO A 259 -10.01 11.32 12.51
C PRO A 259 -10.97 11.43 11.31
N VAL A 260 -11.56 10.30 10.92
CA VAL A 260 -12.60 10.22 9.88
C VAL A 260 -13.87 9.75 10.57
N THR A 261 -14.67 10.69 11.05
CA THR A 261 -15.87 10.43 11.85
C THR A 261 -17.18 10.84 11.18
N ASP A 262 -17.09 11.61 10.09
CA ASP A 262 -18.23 12.10 9.33
C ASP A 262 -18.22 11.58 7.88
N ASP A 263 -19.39 11.60 7.26
CA ASP A 263 -19.59 11.07 5.90
C ASP A 263 -18.96 11.96 4.82
N LYS A 264 -18.90 13.26 5.04
CA LYS A 264 -18.31 14.20 4.08
C LYS A 264 -16.82 13.92 3.91
N THR A 265 -16.07 13.89 5.03
CA THR A 265 -14.64 13.56 5.03
C THR A 265 -14.38 12.18 4.39
N ALA A 266 -15.15 11.17 4.79
CA ALA A 266 -15.02 9.82 4.25
C ALA A 266 -15.26 9.79 2.73
N THR A 267 -16.30 10.46 2.25
CA THR A 267 -16.67 10.50 0.83
C THR A 267 -15.58 11.17 -0.01
N ILE A 268 -15.00 12.28 0.45
CA ILE A 268 -13.89 12.95 -0.25
C ILE A 268 -12.71 12.00 -0.38
N LEU A 269 -12.30 11.33 0.70
CA LEU A 269 -11.18 10.38 0.70
C LEU A 269 -11.46 9.17 -0.21
N GLN A 270 -12.66 8.60 -0.18
CA GLN A 270 -13.08 7.52 -1.05
C GLN A 270 -13.03 7.93 -2.53
N ARG A 271 -13.52 9.13 -2.86
CA ARG A 271 -13.43 9.69 -4.23
C ARG A 271 -11.99 9.89 -4.68
N CYS A 272 -11.10 10.36 -3.80
CA CYS A 272 -9.66 10.45 -4.10
C CYS A 272 -9.05 9.10 -4.44
N ALA A 273 -9.41 8.04 -3.69
CA ALA A 273 -8.97 6.67 -3.95
C ALA A 273 -9.49 6.14 -5.30
N VAL A 274 -10.79 6.29 -5.57
CA VAL A 274 -11.42 5.85 -6.82
C VAL A 274 -10.83 6.58 -8.02
N GLN A 275 -10.63 7.90 -7.93
CA GLN A 275 -10.03 8.68 -9.00
C GLN A 275 -8.57 8.26 -9.27
N ALA A 276 -7.80 8.00 -8.22
CA ALA A 276 -6.43 7.52 -8.36
C ALA A 276 -6.38 6.14 -9.08
N VAL A 277 -7.27 5.23 -8.74
CA VAL A 277 -7.34 3.91 -9.41
C VAL A 277 -7.70 4.04 -10.90
N LYS A 278 -8.53 5.01 -11.28
CA LYS A 278 -8.87 5.28 -12.69
C LYS A 278 -7.70 5.88 -13.47
N THR A 279 -6.90 6.72 -12.84
CA THR A 279 -5.78 7.44 -13.48
C THR A 279 -4.54 7.38 -12.60
N PRO A 280 -3.85 6.23 -12.53
CA PRO A 280 -2.85 5.94 -11.50
C PRO A 280 -1.64 6.88 -11.48
N TYR A 281 -1.36 7.55 -12.59
CA TYR A 281 -0.19 8.42 -12.76
C TYR A 281 -0.54 9.91 -12.86
N LYS A 282 -1.81 10.27 -12.70
CA LYS A 282 -2.28 11.66 -12.90
C LYS A 282 -3.06 12.15 -11.69
N VAL A 283 -2.59 13.26 -11.13
CA VAL A 283 -3.21 13.92 -9.97
C VAL A 283 -4.40 14.76 -10.41
N HIS A 284 -5.52 14.64 -9.70
CA HIS A 284 -6.76 15.36 -9.97
C HIS A 284 -7.31 16.06 -8.72
N LYS A 285 -7.98 17.19 -8.91
CA LYS A 285 -8.91 17.69 -7.90
C LYS A 285 -10.23 16.92 -8.03
N VAL A 286 -10.69 16.34 -6.92
CA VAL A 286 -11.96 15.58 -6.89
C VAL A 286 -13.13 16.49 -6.54
N LYS A 287 -14.35 16.11 -6.97
CA LYS A 287 -15.58 16.79 -6.53
C LYS A 287 -15.82 16.47 -5.05
N GLU A 288 -16.16 17.49 -4.27
CA GLU A 288 -16.34 17.39 -2.81
C GLU A 288 -17.82 17.44 -2.38
N ASN A 289 -18.71 17.71 -3.34
CA ASN A 289 -20.16 17.75 -3.15
C ASN A 289 -20.81 16.42 -3.55
#